data_c1ca9821e29cd6f735c50081858484ec
#
_entry.id   c1ca9821e29cd6f735c50081858484ec
#
_cell.length_a   1.000
_cell.length_b   1.000
_cell.length_c   1.000
_cell.angle_alpha   90.00
_cell.angle_beta   90.00
_cell.angle_gamma   90.00
#
_symmetry.space_group_name_H-M   'P 1'
#
loop_
_entity.id
_entity.type
_entity.pdbx_description
1 polymer ?
#
loop_
_entity_poly.entity_id
_entity_poly.type
_entity_poly.pdbx_seq_one_letter_code
_entity_poly.pdbx_strand_id
1 'polypeptide(L)'
;GRVESALDELPAGASDALRATYERMLRAGGERFCVKPGVLPDFDVLEQELPNFGDVLDDLRKQIALCMETEDPLELTPMLLLGDPGIGKTHFARRLSKLLGTGYNFIGMSSLTAGWILSGASAQWKNAKPGKVFDALVNGDYANPVIVVDEIDKASGDSQYDPLGSL
;
A
#
# COMPACT_ATOMS: atom_id res chain seq x y z
N GLY A 1 13.54 -1.21 -22.01
CA GLY A 1 13.77 -0.42 -20.75
C GLY A 1 14.48 -1.25 -19.69
N ARG A 2 14.71 -0.72 -18.49
CA ARG A 2 15.47 -1.43 -17.43
C ARG A 2 14.93 -2.82 -17.09
N VAL A 3 13.61 -3.00 -17.10
CA VAL A 3 12.97 -4.31 -16.80
C VAL A 3 13.20 -5.30 -17.93
N GLU A 4 13.15 -4.87 -19.18
CA GLU A 4 13.48 -5.71 -20.36
C GLU A 4 14.91 -6.19 -20.28
N SER A 5 15.87 -5.27 -20.08
CA SER A 5 17.28 -5.65 -19.92
C SER A 5 17.49 -6.63 -18.77
N ALA A 6 16.84 -6.40 -17.62
CA ALA A 6 16.92 -7.30 -16.48
C ALA A 6 16.30 -8.69 -16.76
N LEU A 7 15.25 -8.76 -17.59
CA LEU A 7 14.67 -10.04 -18.02
C LEU A 7 15.59 -10.82 -18.96
N ASP A 8 16.23 -10.11 -19.93
CA ASP A 8 17.16 -10.71 -20.89
C ASP A 8 18.45 -11.19 -20.22
N GLU A 9 18.91 -10.49 -19.18
CA GLU A 9 20.12 -10.81 -18.41
C GLU A 9 19.92 -11.90 -17.35
N LEU A 10 18.67 -12.40 -17.17
CA LEU A 10 18.41 -13.44 -16.18
C LEU A 10 19.22 -14.71 -16.49
N PRO A 11 19.94 -15.26 -15.49
CA PRO A 11 20.64 -16.53 -15.63
C PRO A 11 19.69 -17.67 -16.04
N ALA A 12 20.20 -18.66 -16.74
CA ALA A 12 19.42 -19.85 -17.16
C ALA A 12 18.82 -20.63 -15.96
N GLY A 13 19.37 -20.46 -14.76
CA GLY A 13 18.87 -21.03 -13.52
C GLY A 13 18.00 -20.09 -12.66
N ALA A 14 17.64 -18.91 -13.18
CA ALA A 14 16.76 -17.98 -12.46
C ALA A 14 15.38 -18.62 -12.18
N SER A 15 14.77 -18.27 -11.03
CA SER A 15 13.49 -18.82 -10.65
C SER A 15 12.40 -18.37 -11.64
N ASP A 16 11.49 -19.30 -11.97
CA ASP A 16 10.32 -19.00 -12.82
C ASP A 16 9.47 -17.86 -12.23
N ALA A 17 9.43 -17.77 -10.89
CA ALA A 17 8.71 -16.70 -10.18
C ALA A 17 9.31 -15.31 -10.46
N LEU A 18 10.64 -15.19 -10.53
CA LEU A 18 11.31 -13.94 -10.85
C LEU A 18 11.05 -13.53 -12.31
N ARG A 19 11.16 -14.46 -13.23
CA ARG A 19 10.85 -14.26 -14.64
C ARG A 19 9.40 -13.80 -14.83
N ALA A 20 8.45 -14.52 -14.23
CA ALA A 20 7.03 -14.16 -14.26
C ALA A 20 6.76 -12.77 -13.66
N THR A 21 7.52 -12.35 -12.66
CA THR A 21 7.44 -11.02 -12.06
C THR A 21 7.85 -9.94 -13.06
N TYR A 22 8.98 -10.09 -13.74
CA TYR A 22 9.42 -9.12 -14.76
C TYR A 22 8.47 -9.06 -15.94
N GLU A 23 7.97 -10.20 -16.43
CA GLU A 23 6.98 -10.25 -17.50
C GLU A 23 5.68 -9.54 -17.10
N ARG A 24 5.25 -9.69 -15.85
CA ARG A 24 4.09 -8.98 -15.31
C ARG A 24 4.32 -7.47 -15.27
N MET A 25 5.50 -7.02 -14.84
CA MET A 25 5.87 -5.59 -14.85
C MET A 25 5.85 -5.02 -16.27
N LEU A 26 6.35 -5.76 -17.25
CA LEU A 26 6.33 -5.34 -18.65
C LEU A 26 4.91 -5.23 -19.19
N ARG A 27 4.05 -6.20 -18.89
CA ARG A 27 2.62 -6.16 -19.31
C ARG A 27 1.86 -5.02 -18.65
N ALA A 28 2.14 -4.74 -17.37
CA ALA A 28 1.49 -3.66 -16.63
C ALA A 28 1.95 -2.26 -17.07
N GLY A 29 3.11 -2.17 -17.72
CA GLY A 29 3.73 -0.89 -18.08
C GLY A 29 4.35 -0.17 -16.88
N GLY A 30 5.03 0.95 -17.13
CA GLY A 30 5.73 1.73 -16.11
C GLY A 30 4.98 2.97 -15.62
N GLU A 31 3.86 3.29 -16.22
CA GLU A 31 3.09 4.50 -15.90
C GLU A 31 2.01 4.19 -14.87
N ARG A 32 1.86 5.09 -13.89
CA ARG A 32 0.84 5.05 -12.85
C ARG A 32 0.34 6.46 -12.60
N PHE A 33 -0.96 6.59 -12.35
CA PHE A 33 -1.53 7.86 -11.95
C PHE A 33 -1.08 8.21 -10.53
N CYS A 34 -0.55 9.42 -10.36
CA CYS A 34 -0.25 9.97 -9.05
C CYS A 34 -1.33 10.99 -8.69
N VAL A 35 -2.15 10.66 -7.71
CA VAL A 35 -3.23 11.55 -7.29
C VAL A 35 -2.67 12.65 -6.42
N LYS A 36 -3.05 13.89 -6.75
CA LYS A 36 -2.86 15.09 -5.93
C LYS A 36 -4.14 15.91 -6.00
N PRO A 37 -4.88 16.07 -4.90
CA PRO A 37 -6.07 16.90 -4.89
C PRO A 37 -5.75 18.35 -5.28
N GLY A 38 -6.49 18.93 -6.21
CA GLY A 38 -6.39 20.36 -6.57
C GLY A 38 -7.12 21.26 -5.60
N VAL A 39 -8.07 20.70 -4.84
CA VAL A 39 -8.81 21.34 -3.76
C VAL A 39 -8.87 20.40 -2.57
N LEU A 40 -8.99 20.94 -1.36
CA LEU A 40 -9.15 20.11 -0.17
C LEU A 40 -10.44 19.29 -0.30
N PRO A 41 -10.38 17.96 -0.20
CA PRO A 41 -11.56 17.12 -0.27
C PRO A 41 -12.56 17.46 0.83
N ASP A 42 -13.86 17.32 0.52
CA ASP A 42 -14.93 17.50 1.52
C ASP A 42 -15.02 16.28 2.43
N PHE A 43 -14.47 16.42 3.63
CA PHE A 43 -14.49 15.38 4.66
C PHE A 43 -15.78 15.33 5.47
N ASP A 44 -16.66 16.32 5.35
CA ASP A 44 -17.83 16.45 6.22
C ASP A 44 -18.80 15.26 6.05
N VAL A 45 -18.95 14.77 4.82
CA VAL A 45 -19.76 13.57 4.56
C VAL A 45 -19.17 12.34 5.27
N LEU A 46 -17.85 12.19 5.23
CA LEU A 46 -17.17 11.05 5.85
C LEU A 46 -17.19 11.14 7.38
N GLU A 47 -17.10 12.34 7.93
CA GLU A 47 -17.22 12.62 9.35
C GLU A 47 -18.64 12.33 9.88
N GLN A 48 -19.68 12.68 9.11
CA GLN A 48 -21.06 12.34 9.45
C GLN A 48 -21.33 10.83 9.41
N GLU A 49 -20.76 10.12 8.43
CA GLU A 49 -20.88 8.65 8.33
C GLU A 49 -20.12 7.92 9.44
N LEU A 50 -18.96 8.45 9.84
CA LEU A 50 -18.00 7.81 10.73
C LEU A 50 -17.48 8.78 11.79
N PRO A 51 -18.35 9.26 12.71
CA PRO A 51 -17.99 10.30 13.67
C PRO A 51 -16.90 9.87 14.67
N ASN A 52 -16.70 8.57 14.85
CA ASN A 52 -15.63 8.00 15.67
C ASN A 52 -14.21 8.16 15.05
N PHE A 53 -14.10 8.65 13.82
CA PHE A 53 -12.83 8.93 13.13
C PHE A 53 -12.53 10.44 13.03
N GLY A 54 -13.22 11.30 13.78
CA GLY A 54 -13.06 12.75 13.70
C GLY A 54 -11.61 13.22 13.87
N ASP A 55 -10.91 12.74 14.88
CA ASP A 55 -9.50 13.09 15.12
C ASP A 55 -8.59 12.68 13.94
N VAL A 56 -8.84 11.50 13.35
CA VAL A 56 -8.10 11.01 12.18
C VAL A 56 -8.39 11.88 10.95
N LEU A 57 -9.63 12.29 10.76
CA LEU A 57 -10.03 13.16 9.66
C LEU A 57 -9.42 14.55 9.78
N ASP A 58 -9.34 15.09 10.99
CA ASP A 58 -8.68 16.38 11.26
C ASP A 58 -7.19 16.33 10.97
N ASP A 59 -6.52 15.24 11.30
CA ASP A 59 -5.11 15.06 10.97
C ASP A 59 -4.90 14.93 9.45
N LEU A 60 -5.73 14.16 8.77
CA LEU A 60 -5.72 14.04 7.31
C LEU A 60 -5.95 15.38 6.61
N ARG A 61 -6.92 16.18 7.07
CA ARG A 61 -7.15 17.54 6.53
C ARG A 61 -5.90 18.39 6.58
N LYS A 62 -5.17 18.37 7.70
CA LYS A 62 -3.92 19.12 7.89
C LYS A 62 -2.82 18.62 6.95
N GLN A 63 -2.60 17.30 6.89
CA GLN A 63 -1.58 16.71 6.03
C GLN A 63 -1.84 17.02 4.55
N ILE A 64 -3.09 16.87 4.10
CA ILE A 64 -3.48 17.15 2.71
C ILE A 64 -3.32 18.64 2.39
N ALA A 65 -3.76 19.54 3.28
CA ALA A 65 -3.60 20.96 3.09
C ALA A 65 -2.12 21.35 2.92
N LEU A 66 -1.22 20.77 3.72
CA LEU A 66 0.22 20.99 3.59
C LEU A 66 0.75 20.45 2.24
N CYS A 67 0.34 19.28 1.81
CA CYS A 67 0.74 18.72 0.51
C CYS A 67 0.25 19.58 -0.67
N MET A 68 -0.87 20.27 -0.54
CA MET A 68 -1.39 21.13 -1.60
C MET A 68 -0.56 22.39 -1.84
N GLU A 69 0.20 22.84 -0.83
CA GLU A 69 1.10 24.00 -0.93
C GLU A 69 2.42 23.68 -1.66
N THR A 70 2.72 22.42 -1.90
CA THR A 70 3.95 21.97 -2.56
C THR A 70 3.66 21.48 -3.98
N GLU A 71 4.71 21.27 -4.78
CA GLU A 71 4.61 20.59 -6.09
C GLU A 71 4.63 19.07 -5.98
N ASP A 72 4.89 18.54 -4.78
CA ASP A 72 5.05 17.11 -4.54
C ASP A 72 3.72 16.35 -4.65
N PRO A 73 3.76 15.06 -4.95
CA PRO A 73 2.59 14.18 -4.88
C PRO A 73 1.95 14.16 -3.49
N LEU A 74 0.67 13.74 -3.43
CA LEU A 74 0.03 13.50 -2.14
C LEU A 74 0.75 12.36 -1.41
N GLU A 75 1.38 12.70 -0.30
CA GLU A 75 2.03 11.78 0.62
C GLU A 75 1.43 11.97 2.01
N LEU A 76 0.92 10.89 2.58
CA LEU A 76 0.33 10.88 3.91
C LEU A 76 1.17 10.01 4.83
N THR A 77 1.37 10.46 6.05
CA THR A 77 2.07 9.68 7.07
C THR A 77 1.29 8.37 7.36
N PRO A 78 1.96 7.21 7.44
CA PRO A 78 1.30 5.97 7.85
C PRO A 78 0.58 6.12 9.18
N MET A 79 -0.66 5.63 9.25
CA MET A 79 -1.52 5.77 10.43
C MET A 79 -1.87 4.41 11.03
N LEU A 80 -1.77 4.29 12.34
CA LEU A 80 -2.22 3.13 13.09
C LEU A 80 -3.61 3.41 13.67
N LEU A 81 -4.65 2.72 13.15
CA LEU A 81 -6.01 2.82 13.66
C LEU A 81 -6.24 1.79 14.75
N LEU A 82 -6.25 2.23 16.00
CA LEU A 82 -6.55 1.40 17.16
C LEU A 82 -8.06 1.43 17.47
N GLY A 83 -8.60 0.30 17.87
CA GLY A 83 -10.01 0.19 18.29
C GLY A 83 -10.56 -1.21 18.09
N ASP A 84 -11.72 -1.44 18.68
CA ASP A 84 -12.39 -2.73 18.67
C ASP A 84 -12.71 -3.24 17.24
N PRO A 85 -12.81 -4.56 17.06
CA PRO A 85 -13.34 -5.12 15.81
C PRO A 85 -14.74 -4.55 15.49
N GLY A 86 -14.98 -4.25 14.23
CA GLY A 86 -16.30 -3.80 13.78
C GLY A 86 -16.57 -2.30 13.89
N ILE A 87 -15.68 -1.48 14.44
CA ILE A 87 -15.85 0.00 14.49
C ILE A 87 -15.76 0.70 13.12
N GLY A 88 -15.48 -0.05 12.05
CA GLY A 88 -15.50 0.49 10.69
C GLY A 88 -14.14 0.88 10.11
N LYS A 89 -13.00 0.46 10.69
CA LYS A 89 -11.64 0.80 10.19
C LYS A 89 -11.46 0.52 8.70
N THR A 90 -11.83 -0.67 8.25
CA THR A 90 -11.72 -1.06 6.84
C THR A 90 -12.68 -0.25 5.95
N HIS A 91 -13.89 0.04 6.45
CA HIS A 91 -14.86 0.87 5.75
C HIS A 91 -14.34 2.31 5.61
N PHE A 92 -13.80 2.88 6.68
CA PHE A 92 -13.16 4.19 6.69
C PHE A 92 -12.10 4.30 5.59
N ALA A 93 -11.14 3.39 5.54
CA ALA A 93 -10.06 3.42 4.56
C ALA A 93 -10.57 3.29 3.11
N ARG A 94 -11.60 2.48 2.88
CA ARG A 94 -12.25 2.37 1.56
C ARG A 94 -12.97 3.66 1.16
N ARG A 95 -13.63 4.31 2.10
CA ARG A 95 -14.28 5.61 1.86
C ARG A 95 -13.25 6.71 1.62
N LEU A 96 -12.15 6.70 2.40
CA LEU A 96 -11.04 7.63 2.23
C LEU A 96 -10.41 7.50 0.84
N SER A 97 -10.14 6.28 0.35
CA SER A 97 -9.57 6.11 -1.00
C SER A 97 -10.47 6.69 -2.10
N LYS A 98 -11.79 6.54 -1.96
CA LYS A 98 -12.78 7.13 -2.88
C LYS A 98 -12.79 8.65 -2.80
N LEU A 99 -12.75 9.21 -1.59
CA LEU A 99 -12.71 10.64 -1.35
C LEU A 99 -11.46 11.28 -1.97
N LEU A 100 -10.31 10.61 -1.84
CA LEU A 100 -9.04 11.05 -2.43
C LEU A 100 -8.95 10.77 -3.94
N GLY A 101 -9.82 9.94 -4.49
CA GLY A 101 -9.79 9.56 -5.92
C GLY A 101 -8.64 8.63 -6.26
N THR A 102 -8.15 7.82 -5.33
CA THR A 102 -7.05 6.88 -5.52
C THR A 102 -7.48 5.42 -5.36
N GLY A 103 -6.55 4.50 -5.63
CA GLY A 103 -6.75 3.06 -5.47
C GLY A 103 -6.87 2.64 -4.00
N TYR A 104 -7.48 1.47 -3.78
CA TYR A 104 -7.61 0.83 -2.48
C TYR A 104 -7.10 -0.60 -2.54
N ASN A 105 -6.24 -0.97 -1.59
CA ASN A 105 -5.73 -2.32 -1.44
C ASN A 105 -5.85 -2.77 0.01
N PHE A 106 -6.30 -4.00 0.20
CA PHE A 106 -6.44 -4.62 1.51
C PHE A 106 -5.46 -5.77 1.66
N ILE A 107 -4.71 -5.77 2.75
CA ILE A 107 -3.74 -6.81 3.11
C ILE A 107 -4.10 -7.33 4.49
N GLY A 108 -4.64 -8.55 4.56
CA GLY A 108 -4.84 -9.25 5.82
C GLY A 108 -3.54 -9.94 6.25
N MET A 109 -3.14 -9.71 7.50
CA MET A 109 -1.97 -10.35 8.09
C MET A 109 -2.39 -11.61 8.83
N SER A 110 -1.68 -12.72 8.60
CA SER A 110 -1.81 -13.93 9.41
C SER A 110 -0.55 -14.13 10.24
N SER A 111 -0.70 -14.77 11.40
CA SER A 111 0.34 -14.95 12.41
C SER A 111 1.65 -15.61 11.93
N LEU A 112 1.68 -16.17 10.73
CA LEU A 112 2.83 -16.97 10.25
C LEU A 112 3.69 -16.29 9.18
N THR A 113 3.27 -15.14 8.60
CA THR A 113 3.91 -14.65 7.36
C THR A 113 4.00 -13.13 7.23
N ALA A 114 3.85 -12.40 8.30
CA ALA A 114 3.64 -10.94 8.30
C ALA A 114 4.66 -10.12 7.49
N GLY A 115 5.94 -10.21 7.81
CA GLY A 115 6.97 -9.41 7.12
C GLY A 115 7.10 -9.78 5.64
N TRP A 116 7.00 -11.05 5.31
CA TRP A 116 7.13 -11.54 3.92
C TRP A 116 5.92 -11.18 3.05
N ILE A 117 4.75 -11.00 3.66
CA ILE A 117 3.56 -10.57 2.92
C ILE A 117 3.72 -9.14 2.44
N LEU A 118 4.28 -8.25 3.26
CA LEU A 118 4.45 -6.84 2.91
C LEU A 118 5.63 -6.62 1.96
N SER A 119 6.82 -7.01 2.37
CA SER A 119 8.08 -6.71 1.66
C SER A 119 8.49 -7.76 0.63
N GLY A 120 7.91 -8.97 0.68
CA GLY A 120 8.32 -10.09 -0.14
C GLY A 120 9.51 -10.85 0.44
N ALA A 121 9.79 -12.03 -0.12
CA ALA A 121 10.94 -12.85 0.23
C ALA A 121 12.17 -12.44 -0.60
N SER A 122 13.39 -12.58 -0.03
CA SER A 122 14.61 -12.34 -0.77
C SER A 122 14.68 -13.18 -2.05
N ALA A 123 15.13 -12.57 -3.15
CA ALA A 123 15.26 -13.21 -4.46
C ALA A 123 16.19 -14.46 -4.47
N GLN A 124 16.97 -14.65 -3.41
CA GLN A 124 17.86 -15.82 -3.22
C GLN A 124 17.10 -17.12 -2.87
N TRP A 125 15.84 -17.02 -2.46
CA TRP A 125 15.02 -18.19 -2.12
C TRP A 125 14.33 -18.75 -3.37
N LYS A 126 14.35 -20.05 -3.54
CA LYS A 126 13.85 -20.75 -4.74
C LYS A 126 12.38 -20.45 -5.07
N ASN A 127 11.58 -19.98 -4.12
CA ASN A 127 10.18 -19.62 -4.25
C ASN A 127 9.88 -18.18 -3.80
N ALA A 128 10.86 -17.27 -3.94
CA ALA A 128 10.68 -15.87 -3.58
C ALA A 128 9.52 -15.27 -4.35
N LYS A 129 8.64 -14.57 -3.63
CA LYS A 129 7.51 -13.82 -4.20
C LYS A 129 7.64 -12.35 -3.82
N PRO A 130 7.23 -11.42 -4.71
CA PRO A 130 7.12 -10.03 -4.37
C PRO A 130 6.16 -9.82 -3.20
N GLY A 131 6.38 -8.75 -2.44
CA GLY A 131 5.47 -8.35 -1.37
C GLY A 131 4.14 -7.81 -1.90
N LYS A 132 3.14 -7.77 -1.04
CA LYS A 132 1.79 -7.28 -1.38
C LYS A 132 1.76 -5.80 -1.73
N VAL A 133 2.65 -4.99 -1.15
CA VAL A 133 2.79 -3.58 -1.51
C VAL A 133 3.26 -3.46 -2.96
N PHE A 134 4.28 -4.23 -3.35
CA PHE A 134 4.73 -4.29 -4.75
C PHE A 134 3.61 -4.73 -5.69
N ASP A 135 2.85 -5.78 -5.31
CA ASP A 135 1.73 -6.27 -6.10
C ASP A 135 0.64 -5.19 -6.28
N ALA A 136 0.34 -4.43 -5.23
CA ALA A 136 -0.62 -3.33 -5.28
C ALA A 136 -0.19 -2.23 -6.28
N LEU A 137 1.11 -1.92 -6.32
CA LEU A 137 1.65 -0.91 -7.23
C LEU A 137 1.78 -1.41 -8.67
N VAL A 138 2.17 -2.67 -8.89
CA VAL A 138 2.34 -3.22 -10.24
C VAL A 138 1.01 -3.53 -10.91
N ASN A 139 0.04 -4.05 -10.16
CA ASN A 139 -1.26 -4.45 -10.70
C ASN A 139 -2.30 -3.32 -10.67
N GLY A 140 -2.05 -2.25 -9.92
CA GLY A 140 -2.95 -1.11 -9.81
C GLY A 140 -2.62 0.01 -10.80
N ASP A 141 -3.52 0.96 -10.93
CA ASP A 141 -3.39 2.11 -11.82
C ASP A 141 -2.74 3.32 -11.14
N TYR A 142 -2.60 3.28 -9.82
CA TYR A 142 -2.16 4.42 -9.00
C TYR A 142 -0.78 4.21 -8.40
N ALA A 143 0.02 5.28 -8.35
CA ALA A 143 1.33 5.31 -7.69
C ALA A 143 1.21 5.52 -6.17
N ASN A 144 0.11 6.14 -5.70
CA ASN A 144 -0.16 6.45 -4.31
C ASN A 144 -1.53 5.93 -3.83
N PRO A 145 -1.77 4.59 -3.90
CA PRO A 145 -3.01 3.99 -3.42
C PRO A 145 -3.08 3.99 -1.88
N VAL A 146 -4.30 3.94 -1.34
CA VAL A 146 -4.52 3.62 0.07
C VAL A 146 -4.31 2.12 0.27
N ILE A 147 -3.36 1.76 1.11
CA ILE A 147 -3.07 0.36 1.47
C ILE A 147 -3.47 0.16 2.93
N VAL A 148 -4.39 -0.77 3.16
CA VAL A 148 -4.81 -1.17 4.50
C VAL A 148 -4.14 -2.47 4.87
N VAL A 149 -3.44 -2.45 6.00
CA VAL A 149 -2.87 -3.66 6.62
C VAL A 149 -3.71 -3.96 7.85
N ASP A 150 -4.47 -5.05 7.81
CA ASP A 150 -5.34 -5.47 8.90
C ASP A 150 -4.73 -6.62 9.70
N GLU A 151 -5.15 -6.75 10.97
CA GLU A 151 -4.67 -7.78 11.89
C GLU A 151 -3.15 -7.75 12.11
N ILE A 152 -2.57 -6.56 12.12
CA ILE A 152 -1.11 -6.38 12.29
C ILE A 152 -0.60 -6.91 13.65
N ASP A 153 -1.48 -6.98 14.66
CA ASP A 153 -1.25 -7.56 15.96
C ASP A 153 -1.08 -9.09 15.94
N LYS A 154 -1.63 -9.74 14.91
CA LYS A 154 -1.48 -11.19 14.69
C LYS A 154 -0.20 -11.55 13.95
N ALA A 155 0.51 -10.55 13.47
CA ALA A 155 1.82 -10.69 12.90
C ALA A 155 2.81 -11.06 14.01
N SER A 156 2.86 -12.33 14.41
CA SER A 156 3.72 -12.78 15.50
C SER A 156 5.18 -12.62 15.15
N GLY A 157 5.89 -11.97 16.07
CA GLY A 157 7.28 -11.70 15.97
C GLY A 157 8.16 -12.95 15.89
N ASP A 158 8.61 -13.27 14.70
CA ASP A 158 9.98 -13.67 14.56
C ASP A 158 10.79 -12.38 14.70
N SER A 159 11.64 -12.30 15.71
CA SER A 159 12.44 -11.11 16.04
C SER A 159 13.40 -10.66 14.91
N GLN A 160 13.41 -11.34 13.79
CA GLN A 160 14.13 -11.00 12.55
C GLN A 160 13.28 -10.18 11.54
N TYR A 161 11.96 -10.10 11.72
CA TYR A 161 11.08 -9.43 10.76
C TYR A 161 10.03 -8.61 11.51
N ASP A 162 10.39 -7.38 11.84
CA ASP A 162 9.44 -6.41 12.39
C ASP A 162 8.53 -5.88 11.26
N PRO A 163 7.23 -6.22 11.23
CA PRO A 163 6.32 -5.71 10.21
C PRO A 163 6.12 -4.19 10.28
N LEU A 164 6.33 -3.58 11.45
CA LEU A 164 6.25 -2.13 11.63
C LEU A 164 7.47 -1.41 11.06
N GLY A 165 8.64 -2.06 11.04
CA GLY A 165 9.84 -1.51 10.41
C GLY A 165 9.79 -1.50 8.88
N SER A 166 8.76 -2.10 8.27
CA SER A 166 8.53 -2.14 6.81
C SER A 166 7.50 -1.13 6.33
N LEU A 167 6.87 -0.39 7.24
CA LEU A 167 5.93 0.69 6.98
C LEU A 167 6.64 2.03 7.14
#